data_be52861ac85a14e38f7f2d5d3046f530
#
_entry.id   be52861ac85a14e38f7f2d5d3046f530
#
_cell.length_a   1.000
_cell.length_b   1.000
_cell.length_c   1.000
_cell.angle_alpha   90.00
_cell.angle_beta   90.00
_cell.angle_gamma   90.00
#
_symmetry.space_group_name_H-M   'P 1'
#
loop_
_entity.id
_entity.type
_entity.pdbx_description
1 polymer ?
#
loop_
_entity_poly.entity_id
_entity_poly.type
_entity_poly.pdbx_seq_one_letter_code
_entity_poly.pdbx_strand_id
1 'polypeptide(L)'
;MSGPFWLEKQALLMLHSESLAEHGGLCGLRDEGLLDSALARPQNLKAYAPDADMAALAAAYGVGLARNHPFADGNKRAAFLAVGLFLALNGWRLVATPVEATQIMLGVASGELEEDAFAAWIRDHVRER
;
A
#
# COMPACT_ATOMS: atom_id res chain seq x y z
N MET A 1 3.08 25.25 2.15
CA MET A 1 3.44 23.87 1.73
C MET A 1 2.33 22.91 2.06
N SER A 2 1.83 22.26 1.07
CA SER A 2 0.79 21.25 1.27
C SER A 2 1.41 19.97 1.81
N GLY A 3 0.60 19.11 2.38
CA GLY A 3 1.02 17.80 2.82
C GLY A 3 1.26 16.85 1.65
N PRO A 4 1.38 15.54 1.91
CA PRO A 4 1.61 14.57 0.85
C PRO A 4 0.43 14.49 -0.12
N PHE A 5 0.72 14.03 -1.33
CA PHE A 5 -0.32 13.69 -2.29
C PHE A 5 -0.87 12.31 -1.92
N TRP A 6 -2.17 12.25 -1.62
CA TRP A 6 -2.81 11.00 -1.21
C TRP A 6 -3.19 10.16 -2.42
N LEU A 7 -3.21 8.86 -2.22
CA LEU A 7 -3.62 7.92 -3.27
C LEU A 7 -5.12 8.02 -3.49
N GLU A 8 -5.52 8.29 -4.72
CA GLU A 8 -6.94 8.36 -5.05
C GLU A 8 -7.52 6.96 -5.24
N LYS A 9 -8.74 6.77 -4.74
CA LYS A 9 -9.43 5.49 -4.81
C LYS A 9 -9.52 4.96 -6.23
N GLN A 10 -9.87 5.83 -7.18
CA GLN A 10 -10.00 5.41 -8.59
C GLN A 10 -8.67 4.95 -9.17
N ALA A 11 -7.57 5.59 -8.81
CA ALA A 11 -6.24 5.17 -9.26
C ALA A 11 -5.91 3.78 -8.77
N LEU A 12 -6.21 3.47 -7.52
CA LEU A 12 -5.96 2.14 -6.97
C LEU A 12 -6.86 1.10 -7.64
N LEU A 13 -8.13 1.42 -7.87
CA LEU A 13 -9.04 0.49 -8.54
C LEU A 13 -8.56 0.17 -9.96
N MET A 14 -8.03 1.16 -10.67
CA MET A 14 -7.47 0.93 -12.00
C MET A 14 -6.24 0.05 -11.95
N LEU A 15 -5.32 0.32 -11.02
CA LEU A 15 -4.12 -0.52 -10.86
C LEU A 15 -4.47 -1.96 -10.53
N HIS A 16 -5.44 -2.17 -9.65
CA HIS A 16 -5.88 -3.51 -9.28
C HIS A 16 -6.47 -4.23 -10.48
N SER A 17 -7.32 -3.54 -11.24
CA SER A 17 -7.94 -4.10 -12.44
C SER A 17 -6.90 -4.50 -13.48
N GLU A 18 -5.91 -3.62 -13.73
CA GLU A 18 -4.82 -3.91 -14.65
C GLU A 18 -3.99 -5.10 -14.18
N SER A 19 -3.72 -5.19 -12.88
CA SER A 19 -2.97 -6.29 -12.31
C SER A 19 -3.69 -7.63 -12.50
N LEU A 20 -5.01 -7.65 -12.29
CA LEU A 20 -5.81 -8.86 -12.52
C LEU A 20 -5.81 -9.25 -13.99
N ALA A 21 -5.89 -8.29 -14.90
CA ALA A 21 -5.86 -8.56 -16.34
C ALA A 21 -4.54 -9.21 -16.75
N GLU A 22 -3.45 -8.81 -16.12
CA GLU A 22 -2.11 -9.31 -16.42
C GLU A 22 -1.81 -10.65 -15.75
N HIS A 23 -2.25 -10.84 -14.50
CA HIS A 23 -1.86 -11.99 -13.67
C HIS A 23 -2.99 -12.96 -13.39
N GLY A 24 -4.22 -12.63 -13.76
CA GLY A 24 -5.40 -13.43 -13.46
C GLY A 24 -5.91 -13.17 -12.05
N GLY A 25 -7.06 -13.76 -11.76
CA GLY A 25 -7.72 -13.64 -10.46
C GLY A 25 -9.16 -13.16 -10.61
N LEU A 26 -9.91 -13.22 -9.52
CA LEU A 26 -11.31 -12.79 -9.49
C LEU A 26 -11.36 -11.27 -9.38
N CYS A 27 -12.11 -10.63 -10.28
CA CYS A 27 -12.25 -9.17 -10.24
C CYS A 27 -13.34 -8.73 -9.28
N GLY A 28 -13.28 -7.45 -8.91
CA GLY A 28 -14.31 -6.79 -8.12
C GLY A 28 -13.93 -6.56 -6.67
N LEU A 29 -14.73 -5.71 -6.05
CA LEU A 29 -14.63 -5.42 -4.62
C LEU A 29 -15.42 -6.46 -3.84
N ARG A 30 -14.80 -6.96 -2.76
CA ARG A 30 -15.50 -7.79 -1.78
C ARG A 30 -16.21 -6.92 -0.75
N ASP A 31 -15.58 -5.81 -0.36
CA ASP A 31 -16.12 -4.94 0.70
C ASP A 31 -15.58 -3.52 0.51
N GLU A 32 -16.45 -2.63 0.04
CA GLU A 32 -16.06 -1.25 -0.22
C GLU A 32 -15.74 -0.48 1.07
N GLY A 33 -16.44 -0.77 2.15
CA GLY A 33 -16.18 -0.14 3.45
C GLY A 33 -14.79 -0.46 3.96
N LEU A 34 -14.34 -1.70 3.76
CA LEU A 34 -12.98 -2.09 4.14
C LEU A 34 -11.93 -1.43 3.25
N LEU A 35 -12.25 -1.19 1.96
CA LEU A 35 -11.38 -0.42 1.09
C LEU A 35 -11.25 1.02 1.57
N ASP A 36 -12.38 1.67 1.83
CA ASP A 36 -12.38 3.06 2.30
C ASP A 36 -11.65 3.21 3.63
N SER A 37 -11.83 2.25 4.54
CA SER A 37 -11.12 2.22 5.81
C SER A 37 -9.60 2.12 5.60
N ALA A 38 -9.16 1.25 4.71
CA ALA A 38 -7.74 1.09 4.41
C ALA A 38 -7.15 2.39 3.82
N LEU A 39 -7.89 3.03 2.91
CA LEU A 39 -7.43 4.27 2.27
C LEU A 39 -7.38 5.45 3.25
N ALA A 40 -8.19 5.42 4.30
CA ALA A 40 -8.20 6.47 5.32
C ALA A 40 -7.04 6.35 6.32
N ARG A 41 -6.45 5.16 6.48
CA ARG A 41 -5.43 4.93 7.50
C ARG A 41 -4.23 5.88 7.42
N PRO A 42 -3.62 6.11 6.24
CA PRO A 42 -2.48 7.03 6.18
C PRO A 42 -2.84 8.47 6.55
N GLN A 43 -4.02 8.93 6.15
CA GLN A 43 -4.47 10.27 6.49
C GLN A 43 -4.70 10.41 7.99
N ASN A 44 -5.30 9.38 8.60
CA ASN A 44 -5.50 9.34 10.04
C ASN A 44 -4.16 9.30 10.79
N LEU A 45 -3.21 8.54 10.28
CA LEU A 45 -1.87 8.48 10.86
C LEU A 45 -1.19 9.85 10.81
N LYS A 46 -1.29 10.55 9.69
CA LYS A 46 -0.69 11.87 9.54
C LYS A 46 -1.32 12.89 10.50
N ALA A 47 -2.62 12.80 10.70
CA ALA A 47 -3.32 13.68 11.64
C ALA A 47 -2.92 13.38 13.08
N TYR A 48 -2.77 12.11 13.42
CA TYR A 48 -2.40 11.67 14.76
C TYR A 48 -0.91 11.86 15.04
N ALA A 49 -0.06 11.59 14.06
CA ALA A 49 1.40 11.70 14.16
C ALA A 49 1.92 12.55 13.01
N PRO A 50 1.92 13.89 13.16
CA PRO A 50 2.33 14.78 12.07
C PRO A 50 3.75 14.57 11.57
N ASP A 51 4.62 13.94 12.37
CA ASP A 51 6.01 13.64 12.01
C ASP A 51 6.15 12.34 11.19
N ALA A 52 5.05 11.62 10.96
CA ALA A 52 5.12 10.39 10.18
C ALA A 52 5.73 10.67 8.80
N ASP A 53 6.77 9.93 8.45
CA ASP A 53 7.45 10.11 7.16
C ASP A 53 6.71 9.36 6.06
N MET A 54 7.18 9.51 4.81
CA MET A 54 6.55 8.88 3.66
C MET A 54 6.53 7.36 3.78
N ALA A 55 7.59 6.77 4.36
CA ALA A 55 7.64 5.32 4.55
C ALA A 55 6.56 4.84 5.52
N ALA A 56 6.34 5.58 6.61
CA ALA A 56 5.29 5.24 7.58
C ALA A 56 3.90 5.34 6.96
N LEU A 57 3.66 6.39 6.16
CA LEU A 57 2.37 6.57 5.49
C LEU A 57 2.14 5.49 4.44
N ALA A 58 3.18 5.15 3.67
CA ALA A 58 3.10 4.07 2.69
C ALA A 58 2.81 2.72 3.37
N ALA A 59 3.47 2.46 4.50
CA ALA A 59 3.22 1.23 5.26
C ALA A 59 1.78 1.14 5.73
N ALA A 60 1.18 2.27 6.13
CA ALA A 60 -0.23 2.30 6.56
C ALA A 60 -1.16 1.87 5.42
N TYR A 61 -0.90 2.32 4.18
CA TYR A 61 -1.66 1.84 3.01
C TYR A 61 -1.51 0.34 2.86
N GLY A 62 -0.27 -0.13 2.84
CA GLY A 62 0.00 -1.55 2.59
C GLY A 62 -0.60 -2.47 3.64
N VAL A 63 -0.45 -2.13 4.91
CA VAL A 63 -1.01 -2.92 6.01
C VAL A 63 -2.53 -2.95 5.93
N GLY A 64 -3.16 -1.80 5.72
CA GLY A 64 -4.61 -1.72 5.63
C GLY A 64 -5.17 -2.58 4.52
N LEU A 65 -4.60 -2.44 3.32
CA LEU A 65 -5.09 -3.17 2.15
C LEU A 65 -4.81 -4.68 2.26
N ALA A 66 -3.62 -5.04 2.73
CA ALA A 66 -3.25 -6.45 2.85
C ALA A 66 -4.06 -7.18 3.91
N ARG A 67 -4.43 -6.51 5.00
CA ARG A 67 -5.15 -7.14 6.12
C ARG A 67 -6.66 -7.03 6.02
N ASN A 68 -7.18 -5.95 5.45
CA ASN A 68 -8.63 -5.77 5.30
C ASN A 68 -9.25 -6.66 4.21
N HIS A 69 -8.45 -7.08 3.23
CA HIS A 69 -8.93 -7.89 2.10
C HIS A 69 -10.15 -7.26 1.40
N PRO A 70 -10.06 -6.00 0.95
CA PRO A 70 -11.23 -5.34 0.35
C PRO A 70 -11.61 -5.88 -1.03
N PHE A 71 -10.67 -6.51 -1.74
CA PHE A 71 -10.91 -7.06 -3.07
C PHE A 71 -11.25 -8.55 -2.99
N ALA A 72 -11.93 -9.05 -4.03
CA ALA A 72 -12.23 -10.47 -4.14
C ALA A 72 -10.93 -11.29 -4.24
N ASP A 73 -9.89 -10.73 -4.88
CA ASP A 73 -8.61 -11.40 -5.08
C ASP A 73 -7.52 -10.35 -5.27
N GLY A 74 -6.26 -10.76 -5.14
CA GLY A 74 -5.11 -9.89 -5.41
C GLY A 74 -4.85 -8.83 -4.36
N ASN A 75 -5.25 -9.02 -3.12
CA ASN A 75 -5.10 -8.02 -2.06
C ASN A 75 -3.65 -7.71 -1.72
N LYS A 76 -2.78 -8.72 -1.64
CA LYS A 76 -1.36 -8.49 -1.37
C LYS A 76 -0.70 -7.70 -2.49
N ARG A 77 -1.05 -8.02 -3.73
CA ARG A 77 -0.53 -7.29 -4.90
C ARG A 77 -1.05 -5.86 -4.92
N ALA A 78 -2.34 -5.66 -4.68
CA ALA A 78 -2.92 -4.32 -4.61
C ALA A 78 -2.25 -3.48 -3.52
N ALA A 79 -1.98 -4.09 -2.37
CA ALA A 79 -1.30 -3.42 -1.25
C ALA A 79 0.10 -2.96 -1.66
N PHE A 80 0.86 -3.83 -2.33
CA PHE A 80 2.21 -3.47 -2.77
C PHE A 80 2.19 -2.39 -3.84
N LEU A 81 1.25 -2.48 -4.79
CA LEU A 81 1.08 -1.46 -5.83
C LEU A 81 0.70 -0.10 -5.22
N ALA A 82 -0.14 -0.11 -4.20
CA ALA A 82 -0.54 1.11 -3.51
C ALA A 82 0.66 1.78 -2.83
N VAL A 83 1.50 0.98 -2.17
CA VAL A 83 2.74 1.49 -1.55
C VAL A 83 3.61 2.16 -2.61
N GLY A 84 3.85 1.48 -3.72
CA GLY A 84 4.69 2.01 -4.79
C GLY A 84 4.12 3.27 -5.42
N LEU A 85 2.83 3.29 -5.70
CA LEU A 85 2.19 4.45 -6.32
C LEU A 85 2.19 5.66 -5.38
N PHE A 86 1.86 5.44 -4.11
CA PHE A 86 1.88 6.54 -3.14
C PHE A 86 3.28 7.17 -3.06
N LEU A 87 4.31 6.34 -2.97
CA LEU A 87 5.68 6.83 -2.92
C LEU A 87 6.04 7.59 -4.20
N ALA A 88 5.64 7.06 -5.36
CA ALA A 88 5.91 7.71 -6.65
C ALA A 88 5.24 9.08 -6.75
N LEU A 89 4.01 9.20 -6.27
CA LEU A 89 3.29 10.48 -6.26
C LEU A 89 4.01 11.53 -5.43
N ASN A 90 4.81 11.10 -4.48
CA ASN A 90 5.48 11.98 -3.53
C ASN A 90 6.99 12.06 -3.74
N GLY A 91 7.47 11.71 -4.94
CA GLY A 91 8.85 11.94 -5.32
C GLY A 91 9.82 10.81 -4.99
N TRP A 92 9.31 9.62 -4.64
CA TRP A 92 10.13 8.48 -4.27
C TRP A 92 9.90 7.30 -5.20
N ARG A 93 10.85 6.39 -5.24
CA ARG A 93 10.77 5.17 -6.03
C ARG A 93 11.09 4.00 -5.11
N LEU A 94 10.20 3.01 -5.08
CA LEU A 94 10.43 1.78 -4.32
C LEU A 94 11.26 0.83 -5.18
N VAL A 95 12.37 0.35 -4.63
CA VAL A 95 13.29 -0.55 -5.32
C VAL A 95 13.36 -1.86 -4.56
N ALA A 96 12.75 -2.91 -5.13
CA ALA A 96 12.74 -4.24 -4.54
C ALA A 96 12.63 -5.27 -5.64
N THR A 97 13.24 -6.42 -5.44
CA THR A 97 13.08 -7.54 -6.37
C THR A 97 11.69 -8.14 -6.19
N PRO A 98 11.17 -8.85 -7.22
CA PRO A 98 9.87 -9.54 -7.06
C PRO A 98 9.85 -10.52 -5.88
N VAL A 99 10.97 -11.20 -5.62
CA VAL A 99 11.07 -12.13 -4.48
C VAL A 99 10.95 -11.38 -3.15
N GLU A 100 11.68 -10.27 -3.02
CA GLU A 100 11.61 -9.43 -1.82
C GLU A 100 10.19 -8.91 -1.60
N ALA A 101 9.56 -8.41 -2.66
CA ALA A 101 8.20 -7.89 -2.58
C ALA A 101 7.21 -8.96 -2.12
N THR A 102 7.30 -10.16 -2.70
CA THR A 102 6.42 -11.26 -2.33
C THR A 102 6.61 -11.65 -0.86
N GLN A 103 7.85 -11.79 -0.43
CA GLN A 103 8.15 -12.19 0.94
C GLN A 103 7.66 -11.16 1.96
N ILE A 104 7.92 -9.88 1.71
CA ILE A 104 7.50 -8.84 2.64
C ILE A 104 5.97 -8.77 2.75
N MET A 105 5.28 -8.89 1.62
CA MET A 105 3.81 -8.80 1.64
C MET A 105 3.16 -10.02 2.29
N LEU A 106 3.77 -11.19 2.20
CA LEU A 106 3.31 -12.36 2.95
C LEU A 106 3.39 -12.09 4.46
N GLY A 107 4.49 -11.51 4.92
CA GLY A 107 4.66 -11.18 6.34
C GLY A 107 3.67 -10.12 6.81
N VAL A 108 3.42 -9.11 5.98
CA VAL A 108 2.46 -8.06 6.29
C VAL A 108 1.04 -8.63 6.38
N ALA A 109 0.64 -9.42 5.39
CA ALA A 109 -0.72 -9.95 5.31
C ALA A 109 -1.01 -10.94 6.45
N SER A 110 -0.03 -11.74 6.85
CA SER A 110 -0.19 -12.71 7.93
C SER A 110 -0.21 -12.08 9.31
N GLY A 111 0.26 -10.84 9.43
CA GLY A 111 0.42 -10.17 10.72
C GLY A 111 1.72 -10.48 11.44
N GLU A 112 2.58 -11.33 10.85
CA GLU A 112 3.89 -11.63 11.43
C GLU A 112 4.81 -10.43 11.40
N LEU A 113 4.68 -9.58 10.35
CA LEU A 113 5.46 -8.36 10.23
C LEU A 113 4.59 -7.18 10.64
N GLU A 114 5.03 -6.48 11.69
CA GLU A 114 4.31 -5.32 12.21
C GLU A 114 4.47 -4.11 11.28
N GLU A 115 3.56 -3.16 11.40
CA GLU A 115 3.54 -1.97 10.55
C GLU A 115 4.85 -1.18 10.63
N ASP A 116 5.41 -1.01 11.83
CA ASP A 116 6.67 -0.27 12.01
C ASP A 116 7.83 -0.97 11.32
N ALA A 117 7.86 -2.29 11.37
CA ALA A 117 8.90 -3.07 10.68
C ALA A 117 8.75 -2.97 9.17
N PHE A 118 7.51 -2.94 8.67
CA PHE A 118 7.27 -2.74 7.25
C PHE A 118 7.71 -1.34 6.82
N ALA A 119 7.40 -0.32 7.62
CA ALA A 119 7.86 1.05 7.34
C ALA A 119 9.39 1.12 7.27
N ALA A 120 10.09 0.43 8.19
CA ALA A 120 11.55 0.39 8.17
C ALA A 120 12.06 -0.28 6.89
N TRP A 121 11.43 -1.38 6.47
CA TRP A 121 11.78 -2.06 5.22
C TRP A 121 11.61 -1.12 4.02
N ILE A 122 10.48 -0.39 3.97
CA ILE A 122 10.23 0.58 2.90
C ILE A 122 11.31 1.63 2.89
N ARG A 123 11.66 2.17 4.07
CA ARG A 123 12.66 3.23 4.21
C ARG A 123 14.02 2.78 3.65
N ASP A 124 14.34 1.50 3.83
CA ASP A 124 15.59 0.94 3.33
C ASP A 124 15.56 0.64 1.82
N HIS A 125 14.38 0.66 1.20
CA HIS A 125 14.20 0.28 -0.20
C HIS A 125 13.72 1.43 -1.10
N VAL A 126 13.70 2.67 -0.59
CA VAL A 126 13.31 3.82 -1.41
C VAL A 126 14.52 4.59 -1.91
N ARG A 127 14.33 5.22 -3.06
CA ARG A 127 15.30 6.14 -3.67
C ARG A 127 14.55 7.35 -4.18
N GLU A 128 15.21 8.48 -4.27
CA GLU A 128 14.62 9.65 -4.90
C GLU A 128 14.37 9.39 -6.37
N ARG A 129 13.29 9.94 -6.86
CA ARG A 129 12.93 9.83 -8.28
C ARG A 129 13.72 10.81 -9.10
#